data_d3a30aa9df3e35fb5be63fc594e271c9
#
_entry.id   d3a30aa9df3e35fb5be63fc594e271c9
#
_cell.length_a   1.000
_cell.length_b   1.000
_cell.length_c   1.000
_cell.angle_alpha   90.00
_cell.angle_beta   90.00
_cell.angle_gamma   90.00
#
_symmetry.space_group_name_H-M   'P 1'
#
loop_
_entity.id
_entity.type
_entity.pdbx_description
1 polymer ?
#
loop_
_entity_poly.entity_id
_entity_poly.type
_entity_poly.pdbx_seq_one_letter_code
_entity_poly.pdbx_strand_id
1 'polypeptide(L)'
;MPSAFTLGQAQRIQNGSDVTIIATGRMVKRAEEVAKLTTKSVEILAMPTIKPLDTKSIIESAKKTGSVITIEDNVKIGGMGSMIGTLLEENHIDCKFKIFAFPDQPITHGSIDELDKLYGLDAKTIASKID
;
A
#
# COMPACT_ATOMS: atom_id res chain seq x y z
N MET A 1 -2.55 -7.55 17.76
CA MET A 1 -1.86 -8.50 16.89
C MET A 1 -2.85 -9.46 16.25
N PRO A 2 -2.94 -9.53 14.96
CA PRO A 2 -3.83 -10.52 14.38
C PRO A 2 -3.31 -11.91 14.72
N SER A 3 -4.21 -12.73 15.21
CA SER A 3 -3.86 -14.08 15.64
C SER A 3 -3.95 -15.10 14.51
N ALA A 4 -4.66 -14.77 13.46
CA ALA A 4 -4.88 -15.68 12.36
C ALA A 4 -4.88 -14.95 11.03
N PHE A 5 -4.32 -15.63 10.07
CA PHE A 5 -4.32 -15.23 8.68
C PHE A 5 -5.55 -15.86 8.01
N THR A 6 -6.41 -15.05 7.44
CA THR A 6 -7.59 -15.52 6.71
C THR A 6 -7.47 -15.18 5.24
N LEU A 7 -7.55 -16.18 4.38
CA LEU A 7 -7.46 -16.00 2.93
C LEU A 7 -8.52 -15.02 2.45
N GLY A 8 -8.11 -14.06 1.65
CA GLY A 8 -9.03 -13.07 1.10
C GLY A 8 -9.46 -11.98 2.06
N GLN A 9 -8.84 -11.90 3.26
CA GLN A 9 -9.12 -10.84 4.21
C GLN A 9 -7.86 -10.04 4.51
N ALA A 10 -7.99 -8.72 4.45
CA ALA A 10 -6.91 -7.83 4.86
C ALA A 10 -6.79 -7.84 6.37
N GLN A 11 -5.56 -7.68 6.86
CA GLN A 11 -5.29 -7.54 8.29
C GLN A 11 -5.06 -6.06 8.58
N ARG A 12 -5.84 -5.50 9.49
CA ARG A 12 -5.62 -4.11 9.90
C ARG A 12 -4.51 -4.07 10.94
N ILE A 13 -3.35 -3.60 10.52
CA ILE A 13 -2.18 -3.49 11.39
C ILE A 13 -2.28 -2.26 12.27
N GLN A 14 -2.86 -1.18 11.75
CA GLN A 14 -2.95 0.10 12.44
C GLN A 14 -4.19 0.84 11.96
N ASN A 15 -4.89 1.50 12.89
CA ASN A 15 -6.02 2.37 12.54
C ASN A 15 -5.54 3.78 12.23
N GLY A 16 -6.21 4.46 11.32
CA GLY A 16 -5.90 5.83 10.98
C GLY A 16 -7.06 6.51 10.26
N SER A 17 -6.98 7.83 10.10
CA SER A 17 -8.06 8.61 9.54
C SER A 17 -7.68 9.49 8.35
N ASP A 18 -6.39 9.68 8.08
CA ASP A 18 -5.94 10.59 7.03
C ASP A 18 -5.54 9.90 5.74
N VAL A 19 -4.90 8.75 5.83
CA VAL A 19 -4.43 8.01 4.66
C VAL A 19 -4.45 6.52 4.93
N THR A 20 -4.78 5.74 3.90
CA THR A 20 -4.74 4.28 3.97
C THR A 20 -3.53 3.80 3.19
N ILE A 21 -2.70 2.98 3.82
CA ILE A 21 -1.59 2.30 3.15
C ILE A 21 -1.93 0.82 3.06
N ILE A 22 -1.95 0.29 1.86
CA ILE A 22 -2.20 -1.13 1.61
C ILE A 22 -0.88 -1.73 1.13
N ALA A 23 -0.40 -2.73 1.85
CA ALA A 23 0.93 -3.29 1.59
C ALA A 23 0.91 -4.82 1.58
N THR A 24 1.83 -5.41 0.83
CA THR A 24 2.01 -6.85 0.75
C THR A 24 3.44 -7.23 1.09
N GLY A 25 3.62 -8.47 1.56
CA GLY A 25 4.94 -9.05 1.80
C GLY A 25 5.80 -8.19 2.71
N ARG A 26 7.06 -8.02 2.33
CA ARG A 26 8.02 -7.23 3.13
C ARG A 26 7.64 -5.75 3.21
N MET A 27 6.75 -5.29 2.35
CA MET A 27 6.36 -3.89 2.33
C MET A 27 5.40 -3.51 3.46
N VAL A 28 4.85 -4.47 4.19
CA VAL A 28 4.05 -4.20 5.39
C VAL A 28 4.92 -3.47 6.42
N LYS A 29 6.14 -3.94 6.62
CA LYS A 29 7.08 -3.29 7.54
C LYS A 29 7.44 -1.89 7.04
N ARG A 30 7.59 -1.72 5.74
CA ARG A 30 7.85 -0.42 5.14
C ARG A 30 6.69 0.54 5.42
N ALA A 31 5.45 0.06 5.33
CA ALA A 31 4.28 0.88 5.65
C ALA A 31 4.31 1.35 7.11
N GLU A 32 4.74 0.50 8.03
CA GLU A 32 4.89 0.88 9.44
C GLU A 32 5.96 1.95 9.63
N GLU A 33 7.06 1.84 8.88
CA GLU A 33 8.12 2.87 8.92
C GLU A 33 7.62 4.21 8.39
N VAL A 34 6.85 4.18 7.30
CA VAL A 34 6.25 5.38 6.71
C VAL A 34 5.31 6.04 7.73
N ALA A 35 4.50 5.25 8.41
CA ALA A 35 3.55 5.76 9.40
C ALA A 35 4.24 6.50 10.54
N LYS A 36 5.48 6.11 10.88
CA LYS A 36 6.25 6.78 11.93
C LYS A 36 6.87 8.09 11.45
N LEU A 37 7.09 8.23 10.15
CA LEU A 37 7.76 9.41 9.60
C LEU A 37 6.80 10.50 9.11
N THR A 38 5.59 10.14 8.75
CA THR A 38 4.60 11.11 8.27
C THR A 38 3.87 11.76 9.44
N THR A 39 3.38 12.98 9.22
CA THR A 39 2.56 13.68 10.21
C THR A 39 1.10 13.26 10.15
N LYS A 40 0.72 12.53 9.12
CA LYS A 40 -0.66 12.09 8.92
C LYS A 40 -1.02 10.89 9.78
N SER A 41 -2.32 10.74 10.05
CA SER A 41 -2.85 9.56 10.73
C SER A 41 -3.04 8.45 9.71
N VAL A 42 -2.23 7.40 9.82
CA VAL A 42 -2.15 6.34 8.81
C VAL A 42 -2.90 5.08 9.24
N GLU A 43 -3.76 4.58 8.37
CA GLU A 43 -4.36 3.27 8.52
C GLU A 43 -3.59 2.29 7.64
N ILE A 44 -3.15 1.17 8.20
CA ILE A 44 -2.36 0.17 7.47
C ILE A 44 -3.17 -1.11 7.31
N LEU A 45 -3.36 -1.53 6.08
CA LEU A 45 -3.97 -2.81 5.73
C LEU A 45 -2.90 -3.70 5.10
N ALA A 46 -2.61 -4.82 5.75
CA ALA A 46 -1.74 -5.83 5.20
C ALA A 46 -2.59 -6.78 4.35
N MET A 47 -2.22 -6.94 3.08
CA MET A 47 -2.97 -7.79 2.17
C MET A 47 -2.23 -9.12 2.00
N PRO A 48 -2.71 -10.19 2.64
CA PRO A 48 -2.02 -11.48 2.58
C PRO A 48 -2.13 -12.14 1.20
N THR A 49 -3.19 -11.84 0.47
CA THR A 49 -3.38 -12.37 -0.88
C THR A 49 -3.88 -11.25 -1.79
N ILE A 50 -3.50 -11.35 -3.06
CA ILE A 50 -3.99 -10.44 -4.09
C ILE A 50 -5.26 -11.00 -4.72
N LYS A 51 -5.35 -12.32 -4.78
CA LYS A 51 -6.53 -13.02 -5.30
C LYS A 51 -6.97 -14.09 -4.30
N PRO A 52 -8.15 -13.96 -3.70
CA PRO A 52 -9.10 -12.86 -3.86
C PRO A 52 -8.66 -11.62 -3.09
N LEU A 53 -9.01 -10.46 -3.63
CA LEU A 53 -8.76 -9.18 -3.00
C LEU A 53 -9.87 -8.88 -1.99
N ASP A 54 -9.51 -8.34 -0.83
CA ASP A 54 -10.51 -7.96 0.18
C ASP A 54 -11.14 -6.62 -0.19
N THR A 55 -12.06 -6.65 -1.13
CA THR A 55 -12.67 -5.46 -1.69
C THR A 55 -13.43 -4.63 -0.67
N LYS A 56 -14.11 -5.29 0.26
CA LYS A 56 -14.90 -4.60 1.29
C LYS A 56 -14.02 -3.75 2.20
N SER A 57 -12.95 -4.34 2.73
CA SER A 57 -12.04 -3.62 3.62
C SER A 57 -11.36 -2.45 2.92
N ILE A 58 -10.99 -2.63 1.67
CA ILE A 58 -10.35 -1.58 0.86
C ILE A 58 -11.30 -0.42 0.65
N ILE A 59 -12.54 -0.69 0.25
CA ILE A 59 -13.53 0.35 -0.02
C ILE A 59 -13.87 1.10 1.27
N GLU A 60 -14.09 0.39 2.36
CA GLU A 60 -14.40 1.02 3.64
C GLU A 60 -13.29 1.96 4.09
N SER A 61 -12.04 1.51 3.99
CA SER A 61 -10.89 2.32 4.39
C SER A 61 -10.70 3.52 3.47
N ALA A 62 -10.88 3.33 2.16
CA ALA A 62 -10.77 4.41 1.18
C ALA A 62 -11.80 5.51 1.44
N LYS A 63 -13.03 5.13 1.76
CA LYS A 63 -14.09 6.09 2.10
C LYS A 63 -13.79 6.83 3.40
N LYS A 64 -13.21 6.14 4.36
CA LYS A 64 -12.90 6.73 5.67
C LYS A 64 -11.78 7.76 5.57
N THR A 65 -10.70 7.43 4.88
CA THR A 65 -9.52 8.28 4.83
C THR A 65 -9.50 9.26 3.66
N GLY A 66 -10.11 8.90 2.54
CA GLY A 66 -10.09 9.73 1.34
C GLY A 66 -8.75 9.75 0.61
N SER A 67 -7.82 8.90 1.02
CA SER A 67 -6.50 8.82 0.39
C SER A 67 -5.96 7.40 0.52
N VAL A 68 -5.60 6.78 -0.60
CA VAL A 68 -5.11 5.40 -0.61
C VAL A 68 -3.74 5.35 -1.27
N ILE A 69 -2.82 4.65 -0.63
CA ILE A 69 -1.49 4.40 -1.15
C ILE A 69 -1.26 2.89 -1.12
N THR A 70 -0.71 2.35 -2.19
CA THR A 70 -0.30 0.95 -2.21
C THR A 70 1.22 0.88 -2.23
N ILE A 71 1.78 -0.05 -1.47
CA ILE A 71 3.22 -0.31 -1.46
C ILE A 71 3.40 -1.80 -1.71
N GLU A 72 4.02 -2.15 -2.82
CA GLU A 72 4.19 -3.55 -3.18
C GLU A 72 5.56 -3.84 -3.75
N ASP A 73 5.99 -5.08 -3.59
CA ASP A 73 7.30 -5.54 -4.02
C ASP A 73 7.21 -6.25 -5.37
N ASN A 74 6.44 -5.67 -6.28
CA ASN A 74 6.21 -6.19 -7.62
C ASN A 74 6.26 -5.05 -8.62
N VAL A 75 6.26 -5.40 -9.90
CA VAL A 75 6.15 -4.38 -10.95
C VAL A 75 4.74 -3.77 -10.91
N LYS A 76 4.66 -2.52 -11.33
CA LYS A 76 3.43 -1.73 -11.26
C LYS A 76 2.30 -2.29 -12.10
N ILE A 77 2.61 -2.73 -13.32
CA ILE A 77 1.61 -3.26 -14.25
C ILE A 77 1.16 -4.65 -13.81
N GLY A 78 -0.14 -4.83 -13.61
CA GLY A 78 -0.70 -6.12 -13.21
C GLY A 78 -0.54 -6.47 -11.75
N GLY A 79 0.03 -5.57 -10.94
CA GLY A 79 0.19 -5.81 -9.52
C GLY A 79 -1.04 -5.39 -8.71
N MET A 80 -0.90 -5.50 -7.39
CA MET A 80 -1.97 -5.16 -6.45
C MET A 80 -2.47 -3.72 -6.63
N GLY A 81 -1.56 -2.77 -6.79
CA GLY A 81 -1.93 -1.37 -6.95
C GLY A 81 -2.87 -1.13 -8.13
N SER A 82 -2.57 -1.77 -9.26
CA SER A 82 -3.42 -1.64 -10.45
C SER A 82 -4.80 -2.23 -10.20
N MET A 83 -4.88 -3.35 -9.50
CA MET A 83 -6.17 -3.98 -9.19
C MET A 83 -7.00 -3.11 -8.24
N ILE A 84 -6.35 -2.50 -7.24
CA ILE A 84 -7.02 -1.62 -6.29
C ILE A 84 -7.50 -0.34 -6.97
N GLY A 85 -6.68 0.24 -7.84
CA GLY A 85 -7.07 1.42 -8.61
C GLY A 85 -8.31 1.17 -9.44
N THR A 86 -8.36 0.03 -10.12
CA THR A 86 -9.53 -0.37 -10.90
C THR A 86 -10.76 -0.55 -10.01
N LEU A 87 -10.58 -1.20 -8.85
CA LEU A 87 -11.66 -1.40 -7.90
C LEU A 87 -12.27 -0.07 -7.43
N LEU A 88 -11.42 0.89 -7.08
CA LEU A 88 -11.87 2.19 -6.60
C LEU A 88 -12.61 2.95 -7.71
N GLU A 89 -12.12 2.88 -8.93
CA GLU A 89 -12.74 3.54 -10.06
C GLU A 89 -14.10 2.92 -10.40
N GLU A 90 -14.18 1.59 -10.43
CA GLU A 90 -15.42 0.88 -10.73
C GLU A 90 -16.51 1.13 -9.70
N ASN A 91 -16.14 1.39 -8.46
CA ASN A 91 -17.07 1.67 -7.39
C ASN A 91 -17.27 3.16 -7.14
N HIS A 92 -16.74 4.01 -8.01
CA HIS A 92 -16.87 5.47 -7.94
C HIS A 92 -16.45 6.05 -6.60
N ILE A 93 -15.32 5.54 -6.05
CA ILE A 93 -14.77 6.00 -4.79
C ILE A 93 -13.95 7.26 -5.06
N ASP A 94 -14.37 8.38 -4.51
CA ASP A 94 -13.66 9.65 -4.66
C ASP A 94 -12.55 9.76 -3.62
N CYS A 95 -11.34 9.41 -4.03
CA CYS A 95 -10.17 9.47 -3.15
C CYS A 95 -8.91 9.72 -3.95
N LYS A 96 -7.87 10.20 -3.25
CA LYS A 96 -6.54 10.28 -3.84
C LYS A 96 -5.97 8.88 -3.91
N PHE A 97 -5.20 8.58 -4.94
CA PHE A 97 -4.64 7.24 -5.10
C PHE A 97 -3.23 7.30 -5.66
N LYS A 98 -2.33 6.54 -5.06
CA LYS A 98 -0.94 6.47 -5.49
C LYS A 98 -0.38 5.06 -5.34
N ILE A 99 0.41 4.65 -6.31
CA ILE A 99 1.04 3.32 -6.32
C ILE A 99 2.53 3.49 -6.14
N PHE A 100 3.10 2.80 -5.15
CA PHE A 100 4.54 2.69 -4.96
C PHE A 100 4.96 1.25 -5.25
N ALA A 101 5.60 1.04 -6.38
CA ALA A 101 6.02 -0.28 -6.84
C ALA A 101 7.22 -0.12 -7.75
N PHE A 102 7.92 -1.22 -8.04
CA PHE A 102 8.98 -1.19 -9.02
C PHE A 102 8.40 -0.91 -10.41
N PRO A 103 9.10 -0.12 -11.23
CA PRO A 103 8.65 0.13 -12.60
C PRO A 103 8.76 -1.13 -13.45
N ASP A 104 7.98 -1.19 -14.53
CA ASP A 104 8.01 -2.31 -15.47
C ASP A 104 9.18 -2.15 -16.43
N GLN A 105 10.38 -2.35 -15.93
CA GLN A 105 11.62 -2.27 -16.69
C GLN A 105 12.70 -3.05 -15.94
N PRO A 106 13.82 -3.39 -16.60
CA PRO A 106 14.88 -4.15 -15.95
C PRO A 106 15.36 -3.49 -14.66
N ILE A 107 15.53 -4.30 -13.63
CA ILE A 107 16.03 -3.82 -12.35
C ILE A 107 17.55 -3.95 -12.35
N THR A 108 18.25 -2.88 -11.98
CA THR A 108 19.69 -2.89 -11.89
C THR A 108 20.16 -3.66 -10.67
N HIS A 109 21.42 -4.07 -10.67
CA HIS A 109 22.00 -4.76 -9.51
C HIS A 109 22.17 -3.78 -8.35
N GLY A 110 22.02 -4.29 -7.14
CA GLY A 110 22.16 -3.53 -5.92
C GLY A 110 21.51 -4.24 -4.76
N SER A 111 21.72 -3.74 -3.54
CA SER A 111 21.04 -4.25 -2.38
C SER A 111 19.57 -3.85 -2.44
N ILE A 112 18.72 -4.51 -1.63
CA ILE A 112 17.29 -4.18 -1.55
C ILE A 112 17.11 -2.72 -1.16
N ASP A 113 17.87 -2.23 -0.18
CA ASP A 113 17.77 -0.83 0.26
C ASP A 113 18.17 0.15 -0.84
N GLU A 114 19.20 -0.17 -1.60
CA GLU A 114 19.64 0.68 -2.71
C GLU A 114 18.59 0.74 -3.81
N LEU A 115 18.00 -0.41 -4.15
CA LEU A 115 16.94 -0.47 -5.16
C LEU A 115 15.69 0.27 -4.71
N ASP A 116 15.33 0.14 -3.43
CA ASP A 116 14.19 0.86 -2.88
C ASP A 116 14.39 2.37 -3.01
N LYS A 117 15.58 2.87 -2.68
CA LYS A 117 15.88 4.30 -2.83
C LYS A 117 15.82 4.75 -4.28
N LEU A 118 16.37 3.95 -5.17
CA LEU A 118 16.42 4.29 -6.60
C LEU A 118 15.02 4.46 -7.18
N TYR A 119 14.06 3.62 -6.75
CA TYR A 119 12.70 3.65 -7.27
C TYR A 119 11.70 4.36 -6.33
N GLY A 120 12.20 5.05 -5.31
CA GLY A 120 11.35 5.83 -4.42
C GLY A 120 10.49 4.99 -3.47
N LEU A 121 10.95 3.79 -3.12
CA LEU A 121 10.25 2.89 -2.23
C LEU A 121 10.75 2.92 -0.79
N ASP A 122 11.70 3.78 -0.48
CA ASP A 122 12.16 3.95 0.90
C ASP A 122 11.14 4.77 1.70
N ALA A 123 11.10 4.52 3.00
CA ALA A 123 10.08 5.10 3.87
C ALA A 123 10.07 6.64 3.85
N LYS A 124 11.24 7.24 3.82
CA LYS A 124 11.38 8.69 3.80
C LYS A 124 10.76 9.33 2.57
N THR A 125 11.01 8.75 1.40
CA THR A 125 10.47 9.25 0.14
C THR A 125 8.95 9.10 0.11
N ILE A 126 8.44 7.95 0.54
CA ILE A 126 7.01 7.70 0.56
C ILE A 126 6.33 8.67 1.52
N ALA A 127 6.87 8.84 2.73
CA ALA A 127 6.31 9.75 3.72
C ALA A 127 6.24 11.18 3.18
N SER A 128 7.29 11.63 2.48
CA SER A 128 7.31 12.98 1.92
C SER A 128 6.23 13.20 0.86
N LYS A 129 5.78 12.16 0.20
CA LYS A 129 4.74 12.26 -0.83
C LYS A 129 3.33 12.19 -0.24
N ILE A 130 3.21 11.73 1.00
CA ILE A 130 1.93 11.73 1.74
C ILE A 130 1.67 13.12 2.32
N ASP A 131 2.68 13.70 2.92
CA ASP A 131 2.59 15.01 3.53
C ASP A 131 2.50 16.10 2.46
#